data_d44f26a2a33874a0e7f59e451a448d25
#
_entry.id   d44f26a2a33874a0e7f59e451a448d25
#
_cell.length_a   1.000
_cell.length_b   1.000
_cell.length_c   1.000
_cell.angle_alpha   90.00
_cell.angle_beta   90.00
_cell.angle_gamma   90.00
#
_symmetry.space_group_name_H-M   'P 1'
#
loop_
_entity.id
_entity.type
_entity.pdbx_description
1 polymer ?
#
loop_
_entity_poly.entity_id
_entity_poly.type
_entity_poly.pdbx_seq_one_letter_code
_entity_poly.pdbx_strand_id
1 'polypeptide(L)'
;MRRALVIAALAALPGCTLPLNGLGSGGHSGGSSGGSDGSTSSGRDAGADAGEAGAPDAATGSCTSSIPAGWTLVALELSRGVCPAGFTPVDLVGDPQAMPGACACACEITAPPSCTSGTLQGSFSSMKGGPACAMKVPQVSVSGGGCTQLQPGGPVPASIAIDTLPSTGGACTASVMADTTQVASSEVRACEVTGGAADAEAVCDGSPPPGFSSCISAPGQVQCPAASPFNSRTVLASSETLVCTPCTGCTVSGNCTAPLVTYYSDYLCNTPVATFPADGSCTQPNWSGTIAGVEYHATAQPSCSGTGSTATFQAVSPQTLCCR
;
A
#
# COMPACT_ATOMS: atom_id res chain seq x y z
N MET A 1 -10.36 -32.08 33.90
CA MET A 1 -10.62 -31.58 32.55
C MET A 1 -11.72 -30.51 32.64
N ARG A 2 -11.36 -29.22 32.70
CA ARG A 2 -12.30 -28.10 32.71
C ARG A 2 -12.01 -27.24 31.47
N ARG A 3 -12.94 -27.22 30.53
CA ARG A 3 -12.88 -26.37 29.33
C ARG A 3 -13.23 -24.93 29.74
N ALA A 4 -12.30 -24.02 29.57
CA ALA A 4 -12.54 -22.59 29.69
C ALA A 4 -13.11 -22.07 28.35
N LEU A 5 -14.30 -21.49 28.44
CA LEU A 5 -14.98 -20.83 27.34
C LEU A 5 -14.42 -19.41 27.25
N VAL A 6 -13.73 -19.11 26.15
CA VAL A 6 -13.28 -17.74 25.86
C VAL A 6 -14.40 -17.06 25.06
N ILE A 7 -15.05 -16.08 25.67
CA ILE A 7 -16.03 -15.21 25.01
C ILE A 7 -15.23 -14.05 24.41
N ALA A 8 -15.18 -14.00 23.09
CA ALA A 8 -14.65 -12.86 22.34
C ALA A 8 -15.71 -11.76 22.31
N ALA A 9 -15.41 -10.63 22.94
CA ALA A 9 -16.22 -9.42 22.86
C ALA A 9 -15.91 -8.68 21.56
N LEU A 10 -16.83 -8.66 20.61
CA LEU A 10 -16.81 -7.77 19.45
C LEU A 10 -17.07 -6.33 19.93
N ALA A 11 -16.08 -5.48 19.87
CA ALA A 11 -16.23 -4.04 19.99
C ALA A 11 -16.71 -3.46 18.67
N ALA A 12 -17.93 -3.00 18.61
CA ALA A 12 -18.48 -2.23 17.50
C ALA A 12 -17.83 -0.83 17.48
N LEU A 13 -17.12 -0.53 16.39
CA LEU A 13 -16.61 0.81 16.11
C LEU A 13 -17.73 1.66 15.48
N PRO A 14 -17.91 2.92 15.90
CA PRO A 14 -18.87 3.82 15.29
C PRO A 14 -18.40 4.26 13.91
N GLY A 15 -19.29 4.14 12.93
CA GLY A 15 -19.07 4.54 11.55
C GLY A 15 -18.79 6.03 11.39
N CYS A 16 -17.68 6.37 10.76
CA CYS A 16 -17.43 7.68 10.19
C CYS A 16 -18.09 7.74 8.80
N THR A 17 -19.23 8.42 8.71
CA THR A 17 -19.81 8.83 7.44
C THR A 17 -19.06 10.07 6.97
N LEU A 18 -18.31 9.94 5.86
CA LEU A 18 -17.76 11.09 5.13
C LEU A 18 -18.83 11.66 4.18
N PRO A 19 -19.03 12.96 4.15
CA PRO A 19 -19.94 13.58 3.20
C PRO A 19 -19.34 13.63 1.80
N LEU A 20 -20.03 13.00 0.84
CA LEU A 20 -19.81 13.19 -0.58
C LEU A 20 -20.36 14.56 -1.00
N ASN A 21 -19.47 15.54 -1.14
CA ASN A 21 -19.81 16.82 -1.76
C ASN A 21 -18.92 17.06 -2.97
N GLY A 22 -19.56 17.25 -4.12
CA GLY A 22 -19.07 18.11 -5.18
C GLY A 22 -18.55 17.47 -6.44
N LEU A 23 -19.45 16.89 -7.25
CA LEU A 23 -19.22 16.88 -8.69
C LEU A 23 -19.89 18.14 -9.27
N GLY A 24 -19.09 19.16 -9.48
CA GLY A 24 -19.47 20.37 -10.19
C GLY A 24 -19.53 20.09 -11.68
N SER A 25 -20.73 20.14 -12.24
CA SER A 25 -20.98 20.21 -13.68
C SER A 25 -20.52 21.59 -14.19
N GLY A 26 -19.37 21.63 -14.86
CA GLY A 26 -18.90 22.79 -15.63
C GLY A 26 -19.57 22.83 -17.02
N GLY A 27 -20.65 23.58 -17.14
CA GLY A 27 -21.20 23.93 -18.43
C GLY A 27 -20.29 24.94 -19.13
N HIS A 28 -19.88 24.65 -20.36
CA HIS A 28 -19.35 25.63 -21.28
C HIS A 28 -20.43 25.95 -22.33
N SER A 29 -21.07 27.09 -22.10
CA SER A 29 -21.80 27.86 -23.09
C SER A 29 -20.85 28.90 -23.68
N GLY A 30 -20.92 29.07 -24.99
CA GLY A 30 -20.32 30.19 -25.72
C GLY A 30 -19.86 29.72 -27.09
N GLY A 31 -20.25 30.24 -28.17
CA GLY A 31 -20.87 31.47 -28.57
C GLY A 31 -20.81 31.50 -30.07
N SER A 32 -21.90 31.96 -30.63
CA SER A 32 -22.15 32.25 -32.04
C SER A 32 -21.20 33.27 -32.64
N SER A 33 -21.04 33.15 -33.94
CA SER A 33 -21.06 34.21 -34.96
C SER A 33 -20.45 33.62 -36.23
N GLY A 34 -21.10 33.54 -37.34
CA GLY A 34 -21.66 34.64 -38.13
C GLY A 34 -20.80 34.73 -39.37
N GLY A 35 -21.37 34.62 -40.53
CA GLY A 35 -20.65 34.92 -41.74
C GLY A 35 -21.35 34.33 -42.98
N SER A 36 -22.17 35.13 -43.53
CA SER A 36 -22.89 35.08 -44.80
C SER A 36 -21.97 35.08 -46.02
N ASP A 37 -22.69 34.88 -47.12
CA ASP A 37 -22.47 35.25 -48.50
C ASP A 37 -22.02 34.10 -49.41
N GLY A 38 -22.82 33.59 -50.30
CA GLY A 38 -23.47 34.26 -51.41
C GLY A 38 -22.68 33.94 -52.63
N SER A 39 -23.21 33.11 -53.52
CA SER A 39 -23.11 33.36 -54.93
C SER A 39 -23.89 32.32 -55.77
N THR A 40 -24.92 32.78 -56.37
CA THR A 40 -25.65 32.20 -57.49
C THR A 40 -24.77 32.12 -58.71
N SER A 41 -24.82 31.00 -59.45
CA SER A 41 -24.68 30.99 -60.87
C SER A 41 -25.47 29.84 -61.50
N SER A 42 -26.46 30.22 -62.19
CA SER A 42 -27.28 29.48 -63.16
C SER A 42 -26.46 29.07 -64.38
N GLY A 43 -26.55 27.78 -64.74
CA GLY A 43 -26.11 27.30 -66.07
C GLY A 43 -26.96 26.10 -66.44
N ARG A 44 -27.96 26.38 -67.26
CA ARG A 44 -28.70 25.35 -68.03
C ARG A 44 -27.75 24.81 -69.08
N ASP A 45 -27.69 23.51 -69.23
CA ASP A 45 -27.70 22.90 -70.56
C ASP A 45 -28.27 21.49 -70.48
N ALA A 46 -29.25 21.29 -71.35
CA ALA A 46 -29.95 20.05 -71.59
C ALA A 46 -29.06 19.17 -72.53
N GLY A 47 -28.64 18.02 -72.08
CA GLY A 47 -28.07 16.96 -72.89
C GLY A 47 -28.63 15.65 -72.42
N ALA A 48 -29.70 15.20 -73.10
CA ALA A 48 -30.19 13.86 -72.95
C ALA A 48 -29.24 12.89 -73.66
N ASP A 49 -28.53 12.09 -72.93
CA ASP A 49 -27.88 10.89 -73.46
C ASP A 49 -28.23 9.73 -72.52
N ALA A 50 -28.99 8.80 -73.05
CA ALA A 50 -29.37 7.56 -72.41
C ALA A 50 -28.16 6.64 -72.48
N GLY A 51 -27.27 6.81 -71.48
CA GLY A 51 -26.16 5.89 -71.23
C GLY A 51 -26.55 4.90 -70.15
N GLU A 52 -26.43 3.63 -70.49
CA GLU A 52 -26.57 2.47 -69.63
C GLU A 52 -26.22 2.73 -68.15
N ALA A 53 -27.22 2.45 -67.32
CA ALA A 53 -26.98 2.37 -65.91
C ALA A 53 -25.96 1.22 -65.64
N GLY A 54 -24.66 1.54 -65.75
CA GLY A 54 -23.61 0.78 -65.14
C GLY A 54 -23.89 0.80 -63.65
N ALA A 55 -24.21 -0.34 -63.11
CA ALA A 55 -24.25 -0.54 -61.69
C ALA A 55 -22.96 0.10 -61.11
N PRO A 56 -23.03 0.90 -60.06
CA PRO A 56 -21.83 1.36 -59.40
C PRO A 56 -21.04 0.10 -59.03
N ASP A 57 -19.91 -0.12 -59.70
CA ASP A 57 -18.87 -0.97 -59.18
C ASP A 57 -18.66 -0.48 -57.73
N ALA A 58 -19.31 -1.17 -56.81
CA ALA A 58 -18.96 -1.06 -55.42
C ALA A 58 -17.47 -1.40 -55.40
N ALA A 59 -16.66 -0.34 -55.31
CA ALA A 59 -15.25 -0.48 -54.97
C ALA A 59 -15.19 -1.31 -53.71
N THR A 60 -15.06 -2.61 -53.87
CA THR A 60 -14.72 -3.55 -52.82
C THR A 60 -13.27 -3.26 -52.43
N GLY A 61 -13.02 -2.06 -52.00
CA GLY A 61 -11.85 -1.70 -51.23
C GLY A 61 -12.06 -2.37 -49.87
N SER A 62 -11.72 -3.65 -49.78
CA SER A 62 -11.72 -4.34 -48.51
C SER A 62 -10.96 -3.48 -47.50
N CYS A 63 -11.64 -2.96 -46.55
CA CYS A 63 -11.12 -2.14 -45.47
C CYS A 63 -9.98 -2.87 -44.73
N THR A 64 -9.97 -4.20 -44.78
CA THR A 64 -8.85 -5.02 -44.29
C THR A 64 -7.51 -4.72 -44.93
N SER A 65 -7.50 -4.22 -46.20
CA SER A 65 -6.28 -3.80 -46.89
C SER A 65 -5.70 -2.48 -46.33
N SER A 66 -6.46 -1.73 -45.57
CA SER A 66 -6.03 -0.46 -44.94
C SER A 66 -5.46 -0.63 -43.55
N ILE A 67 -5.52 -1.85 -42.95
CA ILE A 67 -4.97 -2.14 -41.63
C ILE A 67 -3.46 -2.30 -41.81
N PRO A 68 -2.63 -1.54 -41.05
CA PRO A 68 -1.18 -1.66 -41.15
C PRO A 68 -0.67 -3.04 -40.73
N ALA A 69 0.43 -3.48 -41.31
CA ALA A 69 1.04 -4.75 -40.97
C ALA A 69 1.36 -4.82 -39.47
N GLY A 70 1.04 -5.94 -38.83
CA GLY A 70 1.24 -6.16 -37.39
C GLY A 70 0.10 -5.66 -36.50
N TRP A 71 -0.97 -5.14 -37.11
CA TRP A 71 -2.21 -4.77 -36.43
C TRP A 71 -3.35 -5.73 -36.81
N THR A 72 -4.24 -5.99 -35.85
CA THR A 72 -5.41 -6.83 -36.00
C THR A 72 -6.67 -6.00 -35.77
N LEU A 73 -7.69 -6.17 -36.59
CA LEU A 73 -8.98 -5.52 -36.39
C LEU A 73 -9.69 -6.11 -35.18
N VAL A 74 -10.23 -5.27 -34.33
CA VAL A 74 -10.99 -5.65 -33.14
C VAL A 74 -12.24 -4.77 -32.98
N ALA A 75 -13.33 -5.38 -32.54
CA ALA A 75 -14.49 -4.69 -31.99
C ALA A 75 -14.32 -4.67 -30.47
N LEU A 76 -14.15 -3.48 -29.88
CA LEU A 76 -13.91 -3.31 -28.46
C LEU A 76 -15.21 -3.01 -27.71
N GLU A 77 -15.50 -3.79 -26.68
CA GLU A 77 -16.59 -3.54 -25.74
C GLU A 77 -16.04 -3.27 -24.35
N LEU A 78 -16.52 -2.19 -23.73
CA LEU A 78 -16.11 -1.79 -22.37
C LEU A 78 -16.81 -2.60 -21.26
N SER A 79 -17.66 -3.54 -21.64
CA SER A 79 -18.30 -4.52 -20.75
C SER A 79 -18.05 -5.92 -21.30
N ARG A 80 -18.21 -6.96 -20.48
CA ARG A 80 -18.03 -8.35 -20.92
C ARG A 80 -19.22 -8.87 -21.70
N GLY A 81 -19.64 -8.21 -22.76
CA GLY A 81 -20.70 -8.69 -23.65
C GLY A 81 -20.26 -9.88 -24.51
N VAL A 82 -21.19 -10.36 -25.32
CA VAL A 82 -20.93 -11.46 -26.24
C VAL A 82 -20.38 -10.90 -27.54
N CYS A 83 -19.24 -11.40 -27.99
CA CYS A 83 -18.67 -11.02 -29.27
C CYS A 83 -19.64 -11.32 -30.43
N PRO A 84 -19.68 -10.49 -31.48
CA PRO A 84 -20.42 -10.76 -32.68
C PRO A 84 -19.98 -12.09 -33.32
N ALA A 85 -20.85 -12.68 -34.15
CA ALA A 85 -20.51 -13.91 -34.86
C ALA A 85 -19.28 -13.68 -35.75
N GLY A 86 -18.35 -14.63 -35.76
CA GLY A 86 -17.10 -14.52 -36.52
C GLY A 86 -15.96 -13.77 -35.83
N PHE A 87 -16.16 -13.40 -34.55
CA PHE A 87 -15.11 -12.80 -33.73
C PHE A 87 -14.71 -13.73 -32.58
N THR A 88 -13.45 -13.71 -32.23
CA THR A 88 -12.92 -14.45 -31.08
C THR A 88 -12.75 -13.50 -29.89
N PRO A 89 -13.33 -13.82 -28.72
CA PRO A 89 -13.21 -12.97 -27.56
C PRO A 89 -11.80 -13.06 -26.94
N VAL A 90 -11.26 -11.89 -26.61
CA VAL A 90 -10.02 -11.72 -25.81
C VAL A 90 -10.37 -10.82 -24.64
N ASP A 91 -10.32 -11.40 -23.44
CA ASP A 91 -10.53 -10.62 -22.21
C ASP A 91 -9.27 -9.86 -21.85
N LEU A 92 -9.43 -8.57 -21.63
CA LEU A 92 -8.35 -7.65 -21.28
C LEU A 92 -8.71 -6.91 -20.00
N VAL A 93 -7.71 -6.44 -19.30
CA VAL A 93 -7.85 -5.62 -18.10
C VAL A 93 -7.15 -4.27 -18.30
N GLY A 94 -7.72 -3.25 -17.71
CA GLY A 94 -7.15 -1.92 -17.75
C GLY A 94 -7.47 -1.11 -16.49
N ASP A 95 -6.77 0.01 -16.33
CA ASP A 95 -6.95 0.95 -15.24
C ASP A 95 -6.96 0.32 -13.84
N PRO A 96 -5.94 -0.51 -13.50
CA PRO A 96 -5.89 -1.13 -12.19
C PRO A 96 -5.78 -0.07 -11.10
N GLN A 97 -6.62 -0.18 -10.10
CA GLN A 97 -6.63 0.69 -8.94
C GLN A 97 -6.37 -0.14 -7.68
N ALA A 98 -5.33 0.21 -6.94
CA ALA A 98 -5.11 -0.37 -5.63
C ALA A 98 -6.00 0.33 -4.60
N MET A 99 -6.84 -0.43 -3.93
CA MET A 99 -7.56 0.03 -2.76
C MET A 99 -6.63 0.09 -1.54
N PRO A 100 -6.97 0.86 -0.50
CA PRO A 100 -6.23 0.86 0.75
C PRO A 100 -6.09 -0.57 1.30
N GLY A 101 -4.86 -0.98 1.57
CA GLY A 101 -4.56 -2.33 2.06
C GLY A 101 -4.08 -3.32 1.00
N ALA A 102 -4.13 -2.98 -0.30
CA ALA A 102 -3.58 -3.82 -1.37
C ALA A 102 -2.09 -4.17 -1.15
N CYS A 103 -1.34 -3.24 -0.58
CA CYS A 103 0.03 -3.47 -0.12
C CYS A 103 0.14 -3.07 1.35
N ALA A 104 0.36 -4.03 2.21
CA ALA A 104 0.55 -3.81 3.64
C ALA A 104 1.97 -4.17 4.07
N CYS A 105 2.48 -3.43 5.05
CA CYS A 105 3.73 -3.76 5.72
C CYS A 105 3.45 -4.50 7.01
N ALA A 106 4.06 -5.66 7.17
CA ALA A 106 4.16 -6.34 8.44
C ALA A 106 5.60 -6.23 8.95
N CYS A 107 5.75 -5.84 10.20
CA CYS A 107 7.04 -5.81 10.88
C CYS A 107 7.02 -6.85 11.99
N GLU A 108 7.90 -7.84 11.91
CA GLU A 108 8.01 -8.91 12.88
C GLU A 108 9.25 -8.70 13.75
N ILE A 109 9.11 -8.94 15.06
CA ILE A 109 10.21 -8.86 16.01
C ILE A 109 11.09 -10.09 15.83
N THR A 110 12.32 -9.89 15.38
CA THR A 110 13.32 -10.96 15.25
C THR A 110 14.25 -11.05 16.44
N ALA A 111 14.44 -9.94 17.14
CA ALA A 111 15.14 -9.91 18.42
C ALA A 111 14.44 -8.91 19.35
N PRO A 112 13.99 -9.31 20.53
CA PRO A 112 13.42 -8.38 21.50
C PRO A 112 14.48 -7.42 22.03
N PRO A 113 14.12 -6.17 22.36
CA PRO A 113 15.02 -5.27 23.06
C PRO A 113 15.29 -5.77 24.48
N SER A 114 16.43 -5.38 25.04
CA SER A 114 16.80 -5.67 26.40
C SER A 114 16.43 -4.51 27.34
N CYS A 115 15.87 -4.86 28.48
CA CYS A 115 15.58 -3.93 29.57
C CYS A 115 16.46 -4.15 30.80
N THR A 116 17.45 -5.03 30.72
CA THR A 116 18.22 -5.46 31.89
C THR A 116 19.66 -4.97 31.89
N SER A 117 20.05 -4.19 30.87
CA SER A 117 21.41 -3.67 30.73
C SER A 117 21.40 -2.17 30.63
N GLY A 118 22.29 -1.51 31.32
CA GLY A 118 22.43 -0.06 31.28
C GLY A 118 23.12 0.49 32.54
N THR A 119 23.12 1.80 32.65
CA THR A 119 23.65 2.47 33.84
C THR A 119 22.50 2.92 34.72
N LEU A 120 22.41 2.37 35.93
CA LEU A 120 21.41 2.82 36.91
C LEU A 120 21.65 4.29 37.25
N GLN A 121 20.59 5.04 37.15
CA GLN A 121 20.54 6.45 37.53
C GLN A 121 19.45 6.65 38.55
N GLY A 122 19.60 7.69 39.35
CA GLY A 122 18.61 7.96 40.39
C GLY A 122 19.10 8.96 41.42
N SER A 123 18.43 8.98 42.55
CA SER A 123 18.76 9.88 43.67
C SER A 123 18.62 9.15 44.99
N PHE A 124 19.33 9.62 45.99
CA PHE A 124 19.28 9.03 47.33
C PHE A 124 19.42 10.12 48.42
N SER A 125 19.14 9.75 49.66
CA SER A 125 19.49 10.52 50.84
C SER A 125 20.15 9.62 51.87
N SER A 126 21.25 10.09 52.43
CA SER A 126 21.95 9.39 53.48
C SER A 126 21.47 9.73 54.87
N MET A 127 20.62 10.76 55.05
CA MET A 127 20.15 11.20 56.37
C MET A 127 18.72 10.80 56.64
N LYS A 128 18.46 10.12 57.76
CA LYS A 128 17.10 9.94 58.26
C LYS A 128 16.54 11.32 58.63
N GLY A 129 15.38 11.68 58.03
CA GLY A 129 14.74 12.99 58.26
C GLY A 129 15.21 14.16 57.41
N GLY A 130 16.18 13.94 56.51
CA GLY A 130 16.56 14.90 55.46
C GLY A 130 15.58 14.86 54.26
N PRO A 131 15.72 15.75 53.27
CA PRO A 131 14.94 15.74 52.07
C PRO A 131 15.15 14.37 51.36
N ALA A 132 14.04 13.67 51.06
CA ALA A 132 14.07 12.38 50.43
C ALA A 132 14.69 12.48 49.02
N CYS A 133 15.58 11.54 48.69
CA CYS A 133 16.16 11.41 47.35
C CYS A 133 16.79 12.71 46.77
N ALA A 134 17.52 13.46 47.63
CA ALA A 134 18.07 14.78 47.25
C ALA A 134 19.42 14.73 46.52
N MET A 135 20.18 13.62 46.66
CA MET A 135 21.52 13.46 46.07
C MET A 135 21.48 12.44 44.92
N LYS A 136 22.31 12.67 43.90
CA LYS A 136 22.43 11.69 42.78
C LYS A 136 23.09 10.38 43.26
N VAL A 137 22.54 9.23 42.84
CA VAL A 137 23.14 7.90 43.05
C VAL A 137 24.45 7.79 42.27
N PRO A 138 25.51 7.21 42.85
CA PRO A 138 26.67 6.83 42.06
C PRO A 138 26.23 5.94 40.88
N GLN A 139 26.78 6.21 39.72
CA GLN A 139 26.44 5.45 38.51
C GLN A 139 26.94 4.01 38.65
N VAL A 140 26.06 3.06 38.49
CA VAL A 140 26.37 1.62 38.51
C VAL A 140 25.88 1.01 37.19
N SER A 141 26.81 0.42 36.44
CA SER A 141 26.44 -0.31 35.22
C SER A 141 25.97 -1.70 35.59
N VAL A 142 24.77 -2.05 35.15
CA VAL A 142 24.19 -3.38 35.27
C VAL A 142 24.14 -4.04 33.91
N SER A 143 24.33 -5.37 33.86
CA SER A 143 24.31 -6.10 32.59
C SER A 143 23.54 -7.40 32.72
N GLY A 144 22.59 -7.59 31.79
CA GLY A 144 21.95 -8.89 31.55
C GLY A 144 21.08 -9.47 32.68
N GLY A 145 20.61 -8.65 33.62
CA GLY A 145 19.83 -9.15 34.76
C GLY A 145 20.67 -9.97 35.75
N GLY A 146 21.98 -9.87 35.67
CA GLY A 146 22.91 -10.55 36.61
C GLY A 146 23.34 -9.67 37.79
N CYS A 147 23.91 -10.32 38.78
CA CYS A 147 24.46 -9.66 39.95
C CYS A 147 25.59 -8.71 39.60
N THR A 148 25.43 -7.44 39.90
CA THR A 148 26.50 -6.45 39.79
C THR A 148 27.06 -6.17 41.15
N GLN A 149 28.39 -6.38 41.30
CA GLN A 149 29.10 -6.14 42.56
C GLN A 149 29.25 -4.64 42.82
N LEU A 150 28.94 -4.25 44.03
CA LEU A 150 29.12 -2.87 44.48
C LEU A 150 30.41 -2.77 45.31
N GLN A 151 31.05 -1.59 45.29
CA GLN A 151 32.22 -1.40 46.15
C GLN A 151 31.81 -1.47 47.64
N PRO A 152 32.52 -2.24 48.46
CA PRO A 152 32.18 -2.39 49.88
C PRO A 152 32.33 -1.07 50.62
N GLY A 153 31.46 -0.81 51.57
CA GLY A 153 31.57 0.29 52.51
C GLY A 153 30.92 1.61 52.11
N GLY A 154 30.11 1.61 51.06
CA GLY A 154 29.25 2.76 50.77
C GLY A 154 28.16 2.97 51.84
N PRO A 155 27.79 4.22 52.15
CA PRO A 155 26.72 4.48 53.10
C PRO A 155 25.39 3.91 52.57
N VAL A 156 24.69 3.20 53.45
CA VAL A 156 23.35 2.68 53.17
C VAL A 156 22.38 3.87 53.06
N PRO A 157 21.71 4.06 51.94
CA PRO A 157 20.84 5.20 51.77
C PRO A 157 19.58 5.09 52.65
N ALA A 158 19.17 6.19 53.28
CA ALA A 158 17.94 6.27 54.03
C ALA A 158 16.72 6.32 53.15
N SER A 159 16.87 6.89 51.95
CA SER A 159 15.89 6.85 50.87
C SER A 159 16.58 6.76 49.52
N ILE A 160 15.94 6.13 48.57
CA ILE A 160 16.49 5.91 47.24
C ILE A 160 15.37 5.94 46.18
N ALA A 161 15.68 6.52 45.04
CA ALA A 161 14.87 6.44 43.82
C ALA A 161 15.80 5.97 42.70
N ILE A 162 15.40 4.98 41.94
CA ILE A 162 16.13 4.49 40.77
C ILE A 162 15.20 4.69 39.53
N ASP A 163 15.77 5.27 38.50
CA ASP A 163 15.04 5.51 37.23
C ASP A 163 14.96 4.21 36.43
N THR A 164 13.89 4.06 35.66
CA THR A 164 13.74 2.97 34.71
C THR A 164 14.84 3.02 33.65
N LEU A 165 15.53 1.90 33.44
CA LEU A 165 16.48 1.81 32.33
C LEU A 165 15.75 1.88 30.99
N PRO A 166 16.30 2.61 30.01
CA PRO A 166 15.77 2.58 28.65
C PRO A 166 15.95 1.18 28.04
N SER A 167 15.03 0.79 27.18
CA SER A 167 15.22 -0.41 26.37
C SER A 167 16.35 -0.20 25.37
N THR A 168 17.17 -1.21 25.18
CA THR A 168 18.33 -1.18 24.27
C THR A 168 18.34 -2.37 23.32
N GLY A 169 18.85 -2.15 22.10
CA GLY A 169 18.93 -3.21 21.09
C GLY A 169 17.57 -3.59 20.52
N GLY A 170 17.47 -4.83 20.07
CA GLY A 170 16.31 -5.35 19.37
C GLY A 170 16.43 -5.22 17.86
N ALA A 171 15.68 -6.03 17.14
CA ALA A 171 15.61 -6.01 15.67
C ALA A 171 14.21 -6.36 15.18
N CYS A 172 13.82 -5.73 14.08
CA CYS A 172 12.60 -6.05 13.34
C CYS A 172 12.95 -6.42 11.91
N THR A 173 12.24 -7.40 11.38
CA THR A 173 12.28 -7.73 9.95
C THR A 173 11.01 -7.23 9.30
N ALA A 174 11.18 -6.59 8.15
CA ALA A 174 10.07 -6.12 7.33
C ALA A 174 9.63 -7.21 6.37
N SER A 175 8.34 -7.43 6.25
CA SER A 175 7.72 -8.23 5.20
C SER A 175 6.63 -7.45 4.49
N VAL A 176 6.49 -7.66 3.18
CA VAL A 176 5.43 -7.07 2.37
C VAL A 176 4.34 -8.10 2.20
N MET A 177 3.11 -7.70 2.45
CA MET A 177 1.91 -8.49 2.17
C MET A 177 1.15 -7.85 1.01
N ALA A 178 0.98 -8.60 -0.08
CA ALA A 178 0.16 -8.20 -1.22
C ALA A 178 -1.21 -8.87 -1.11
N ASP A 179 -2.27 -8.07 -1.17
CA ASP A 179 -3.64 -8.54 -1.18
C ASP A 179 -4.30 -8.18 -2.51
N THR A 180 -4.37 -9.14 -3.41
CA THR A 180 -4.97 -8.96 -4.75
C THR A 180 -6.48 -8.79 -4.71
N THR A 181 -7.16 -9.12 -3.60
CA THR A 181 -8.60 -8.85 -3.46
C THR A 181 -8.90 -7.37 -3.27
N GLN A 182 -7.90 -6.56 -2.95
CA GLN A 182 -7.96 -5.11 -2.82
C GLN A 182 -7.53 -4.40 -4.11
N VAL A 183 -7.70 -5.05 -5.27
CA VAL A 183 -7.43 -4.47 -6.58
C VAL A 183 -8.73 -4.41 -7.36
N ALA A 184 -9.08 -3.23 -7.83
CA ALA A 184 -10.15 -3.04 -8.79
C ALA A 184 -9.53 -2.78 -10.17
N SER A 185 -10.02 -3.46 -11.20
CA SER A 185 -9.64 -3.21 -12.59
C SER A 185 -10.88 -3.15 -13.46
N SER A 186 -10.81 -2.39 -14.55
CA SER A 186 -11.82 -2.45 -15.58
C SER A 186 -11.60 -3.72 -16.42
N GLU A 187 -12.65 -4.50 -16.58
CA GLU A 187 -12.64 -5.65 -17.47
C GLU A 187 -13.22 -5.24 -18.83
N VAL A 188 -12.45 -5.47 -19.87
CA VAL A 188 -12.77 -5.07 -21.23
C VAL A 188 -12.69 -6.29 -22.13
N ARG A 189 -13.61 -6.43 -23.07
CA ARG A 189 -13.57 -7.50 -24.07
C ARG A 189 -13.24 -6.96 -25.44
N ALA A 190 -12.12 -7.42 -25.99
CA ALA A 190 -11.78 -7.21 -27.39
C ALA A 190 -12.27 -8.45 -28.19
N CYS A 191 -12.97 -8.21 -29.26
CA CYS A 191 -13.47 -9.24 -30.16
C CYS A 191 -12.62 -9.21 -31.42
N GLU A 192 -11.65 -10.11 -31.53
CA GLU A 192 -10.74 -10.18 -32.67
C GLU A 192 -11.41 -10.85 -33.87
N VAL A 193 -11.18 -10.29 -35.05
CA VAL A 193 -11.68 -10.84 -36.30
C VAL A 193 -10.86 -12.08 -36.69
N THR A 194 -11.49 -13.24 -36.75
CA THR A 194 -10.82 -14.52 -37.06
C THR A 194 -11.03 -15.03 -38.47
N GLY A 195 -11.78 -14.31 -39.31
CA GLY A 195 -12.03 -14.67 -40.70
C GLY A 195 -12.91 -13.64 -41.42
N GLY A 196 -13.07 -13.75 -42.72
CA GLY A 196 -13.81 -12.78 -43.56
C GLY A 196 -15.30 -12.69 -43.27
N ALA A 197 -15.64 -12.39 -42.05
CA ALA A 197 -17.01 -12.19 -41.60
C ALA A 197 -17.57 -10.86 -42.18
N ALA A 198 -18.82 -10.87 -42.60
CA ALA A 198 -19.50 -9.66 -43.04
C ALA A 198 -19.47 -8.54 -41.99
N ASP A 199 -19.47 -8.93 -40.70
CA ASP A 199 -19.37 -7.97 -39.59
C ASP A 199 -17.98 -7.32 -39.47
N ALA A 200 -16.93 -7.97 -40.01
CA ALA A 200 -15.58 -7.41 -40.03
C ALA A 200 -15.51 -6.15 -40.91
N GLU A 201 -16.21 -6.15 -42.04
CA GLU A 201 -16.27 -5.01 -42.95
C GLU A 201 -16.98 -3.84 -42.25
N ALA A 202 -18.09 -4.07 -41.56
CA ALA A 202 -18.78 -3.04 -40.80
C ALA A 202 -17.94 -2.45 -39.68
N VAL A 203 -17.23 -3.26 -38.92
CA VAL A 203 -16.31 -2.78 -37.88
C VAL A 203 -15.20 -1.95 -38.51
N CYS A 204 -14.65 -2.40 -39.59
CA CYS A 204 -13.57 -1.72 -40.29
C CYS A 204 -14.04 -0.36 -40.88
N ASP A 205 -15.23 -0.29 -41.43
CA ASP A 205 -15.78 0.97 -41.98
C ASP A 205 -16.21 1.98 -40.90
N GLY A 206 -16.07 1.62 -39.63
CA GLY A 206 -16.45 2.48 -38.51
C GLY A 206 -17.92 2.42 -38.14
N SER A 207 -18.61 1.35 -38.54
CA SER A 207 -19.98 1.04 -38.19
C SER A 207 -20.04 -0.28 -37.38
N PRO A 208 -19.38 -0.34 -36.21
CA PRO A 208 -19.37 -1.55 -35.40
C PRO A 208 -20.79 -1.87 -34.88
N PRO A 209 -21.06 -3.10 -34.49
CA PRO A 209 -22.30 -3.45 -33.81
C PRO A 209 -22.59 -2.53 -32.60
N PRO A 210 -23.87 -2.32 -32.25
CA PRO A 210 -24.23 -1.47 -31.11
C PRO A 210 -23.49 -1.94 -29.82
N GLY A 211 -22.89 -0.99 -29.11
CA GLY A 211 -22.12 -1.24 -27.90
C GLY A 211 -20.63 -1.51 -28.13
N PHE A 212 -20.20 -1.62 -29.38
CA PHE A 212 -18.78 -1.84 -29.71
C PHE A 212 -18.15 -0.58 -30.32
N SER A 213 -16.86 -0.42 -30.11
CA SER A 213 -16.01 0.57 -30.78
C SER A 213 -15.13 -0.11 -31.82
N SER A 214 -14.92 0.55 -32.96
CA SER A 214 -14.02 0.08 -34.00
C SER A 214 -12.55 0.37 -33.61
N CYS A 215 -11.76 -0.63 -33.47
CA CYS A 215 -10.36 -0.51 -33.06
C CYS A 215 -9.44 -1.44 -33.84
N ILE A 216 -8.15 -1.17 -33.78
CA ILE A 216 -7.09 -2.08 -34.17
C ILE A 216 -6.21 -2.36 -32.96
N SER A 217 -5.71 -3.61 -32.83
CA SER A 217 -4.84 -4.03 -31.75
C SER A 217 -3.45 -4.43 -32.25
N ALA A 218 -2.44 -4.19 -31.45
CA ALA A 218 -1.09 -4.70 -31.66
C ALA A 218 -0.45 -5.10 -30.32
N PRO A 219 0.40 -6.13 -30.29
CA PRO A 219 1.12 -6.54 -29.09
C PRO A 219 2.09 -5.47 -28.63
N GLY A 220 2.24 -5.36 -27.31
CA GLY A 220 3.14 -4.41 -26.68
C GLY A 220 2.57 -3.00 -26.52
N GLN A 221 3.41 -2.08 -26.08
CA GLN A 221 3.08 -0.66 -25.90
C GLN A 221 3.61 0.16 -27.07
N VAL A 222 2.88 0.15 -28.19
CA VAL A 222 3.25 0.83 -29.41
C VAL A 222 2.44 2.11 -29.64
N GLN A 223 2.87 2.97 -30.55
CA GLN A 223 2.10 4.15 -30.97
C GLN A 223 1.06 3.77 -32.02
N CYS A 224 -0.07 4.44 -32.04
CA CYS A 224 -1.04 4.28 -33.11
C CYS A 224 -0.43 4.67 -34.45
N PRO A 225 -0.85 4.00 -35.53
CA PRO A 225 -0.30 4.28 -36.88
C PRO A 225 -0.59 5.73 -37.27
N ALA A 226 0.43 6.41 -37.77
CA ALA A 226 0.28 7.77 -38.27
C ALA A 226 -0.68 7.82 -39.48
N ALA A 227 -1.47 8.87 -39.56
CA ALA A 227 -2.47 9.09 -40.63
C ALA A 227 -3.57 7.99 -40.70
N SER A 228 -3.72 7.17 -39.66
CA SER A 228 -4.83 6.21 -39.55
C SER A 228 -6.05 6.88 -38.88
N PRO A 229 -7.27 6.47 -39.26
CA PRO A 229 -8.47 6.91 -38.52
C PRO A 229 -8.51 6.37 -37.08
N PHE A 230 -7.70 5.37 -36.79
CA PHE A 230 -7.55 4.75 -35.45
C PHE A 230 -6.46 5.48 -34.64
N ASN A 231 -6.85 6.58 -33.98
CA ASN A 231 -5.90 7.49 -33.32
C ASN A 231 -6.08 7.59 -31.80
N SER A 232 -7.19 7.09 -31.26
CA SER A 232 -7.43 7.04 -29.82
C SER A 232 -6.71 5.84 -29.20
N ARG A 233 -5.58 6.10 -28.55
CA ARG A 233 -4.70 5.05 -28.00
C ARG A 233 -5.10 4.66 -26.59
N THR A 234 -5.28 3.37 -26.36
CA THR A 234 -5.43 2.75 -25.04
C THR A 234 -4.49 1.55 -24.92
N VAL A 235 -3.89 1.35 -23.77
CA VAL A 235 -3.07 0.16 -23.49
C VAL A 235 -3.81 -0.68 -22.47
N LEU A 236 -4.07 -1.93 -22.80
CA LEU A 236 -4.69 -2.94 -21.96
C LEU A 236 -3.71 -4.11 -21.78
N ALA A 237 -3.98 -5.03 -20.88
CA ALA A 237 -3.17 -6.20 -20.65
C ALA A 237 -4.03 -7.46 -20.55
N SER A 238 -3.45 -8.62 -20.79
CA SER A 238 -4.17 -9.89 -20.55
C SER A 238 -4.42 -10.13 -19.07
N SER A 239 -3.52 -9.65 -18.23
CA SER A 239 -3.65 -9.60 -16.77
C SER A 239 -2.69 -8.56 -16.21
N GLU A 240 -2.83 -8.27 -14.91
CA GLU A 240 -1.96 -7.36 -14.20
C GLU A 240 -1.47 -7.99 -12.92
N THR A 241 -0.19 -7.78 -12.63
CA THR A 241 0.42 -8.26 -11.40
C THR A 241 0.59 -7.09 -10.45
N LEU A 242 0.02 -7.21 -9.26
CA LEU A 242 0.27 -6.27 -8.16
C LEU A 242 1.71 -6.41 -7.68
N VAL A 243 2.46 -5.33 -7.73
CA VAL A 243 3.83 -5.25 -7.21
C VAL A 243 3.85 -4.25 -6.07
N CYS A 244 4.20 -4.73 -4.90
CA CYS A 244 4.34 -3.88 -3.72
C CYS A 244 5.80 -3.49 -3.52
N THR A 245 6.07 -2.21 -3.28
CA THR A 245 7.43 -1.78 -2.92
C THR A 245 7.84 -2.38 -1.58
N PRO A 246 9.13 -2.66 -1.37
CA PRO A 246 9.61 -3.13 -0.08
C PRO A 246 9.22 -2.18 1.07
N CYS A 247 8.86 -2.74 2.20
CA CYS A 247 8.64 -1.96 3.41
C CYS A 247 9.93 -1.29 3.85
N THR A 248 9.85 -0.04 4.22
CA THR A 248 10.99 0.71 4.75
C THR A 248 10.73 1.10 6.20
N GLY A 249 11.82 1.24 6.97
CA GLY A 249 11.75 1.83 8.31
C GLY A 249 11.08 0.97 9.38
N CYS A 250 11.09 -0.38 9.26
CA CYS A 250 10.73 -1.21 10.41
C CYS A 250 11.70 -0.93 11.55
N THR A 251 11.20 -0.22 12.55
CA THR A 251 11.96 0.11 13.76
C THR A 251 11.38 -0.64 14.95
N VAL A 252 12.27 -1.20 15.75
CA VAL A 252 11.90 -1.75 17.03
C VAL A 252 11.78 -0.61 18.03
N SER A 253 10.71 -0.62 18.79
CA SER A 253 10.57 0.17 20.00
C SER A 253 10.15 -0.75 21.14
N GLY A 254 10.39 -0.33 22.37
CA GLY A 254 9.97 -1.13 23.51
C GLY A 254 10.02 -0.30 24.77
N ASN A 255 9.06 -0.55 25.64
CA ASN A 255 9.05 -0.01 26.98
C ASN A 255 9.49 -1.09 27.96
N CYS A 256 10.24 -0.69 28.98
CA CYS A 256 10.57 -1.56 30.10
C CYS A 256 9.46 -1.41 31.15
N THR A 257 8.80 -2.51 31.46
CA THR A 257 7.68 -2.54 32.41
C THR A 257 8.04 -3.30 33.68
N ALA A 258 7.37 -2.97 34.77
CA ALA A 258 7.60 -3.54 36.11
C ALA A 258 9.07 -3.55 36.52
N PRO A 259 9.80 -2.42 36.37
CA PRO A 259 11.21 -2.39 36.73
C PRO A 259 11.38 -2.50 38.22
N LEU A 260 12.25 -3.45 38.64
CA LEU A 260 12.58 -3.70 40.02
C LEU A 260 14.08 -3.64 40.20
N VAL A 261 14.53 -3.08 41.30
CA VAL A 261 15.92 -3.16 41.78
C VAL A 261 15.94 -3.93 43.07
N THR A 262 16.83 -4.93 43.13
CA THR A 262 17.08 -5.71 44.34
C THR A 262 18.53 -5.50 44.77
N TYR A 263 18.75 -5.08 46.00
CA TYR A 263 20.06 -4.97 46.62
C TYR A 263 20.31 -6.17 47.52
N TYR A 264 21.56 -6.59 47.58
CA TYR A 264 22.03 -7.79 48.28
C TYR A 264 23.15 -7.47 49.28
N SER A 265 23.21 -8.26 50.37
CA SER A 265 24.27 -8.13 51.36
C SER A 265 25.55 -8.84 50.96
N ASP A 266 25.52 -9.67 49.94
CA ASP A 266 26.64 -10.43 49.42
C ASP A 266 26.92 -10.15 47.94
N TYR A 267 28.16 -10.44 47.50
CA TYR A 267 28.62 -10.21 46.12
C TYR A 267 28.08 -11.19 45.08
N LEU A 268 27.42 -12.26 45.53
CA LEU A 268 26.86 -13.28 44.67
C LEU A 268 25.34 -13.09 44.48
N CYS A 269 24.78 -12.03 45.09
CA CYS A 269 23.35 -11.73 45.07
C CYS A 269 22.46 -12.90 45.56
N ASN A 270 22.89 -13.59 46.63
CA ASN A 270 22.10 -14.67 47.21
C ASN A 270 21.19 -14.19 48.35
N THR A 271 21.58 -13.11 49.04
CA THR A 271 20.90 -12.62 50.23
C THR A 271 20.32 -11.25 50.00
N PRO A 272 19.05 -11.16 49.56
CA PRO A 272 18.41 -9.88 49.30
C PRO A 272 18.16 -9.09 50.59
N VAL A 273 18.46 -7.80 50.55
CA VAL A 273 18.21 -6.85 51.66
C VAL A 273 17.08 -5.92 51.44
N ALA A 274 16.85 -5.55 50.18
CA ALA A 274 15.71 -4.69 49.78
C ALA A 274 15.39 -4.86 48.30
N THR A 275 14.08 -4.85 47.97
CA THR A 275 13.56 -4.78 46.59
C THR A 275 12.54 -3.66 46.53
N PHE A 276 12.62 -2.85 45.47
CA PHE A 276 11.69 -1.75 45.24
C PHE A 276 11.58 -1.42 43.75
N PRO A 277 10.50 -0.70 43.34
CA PRO A 277 10.33 -0.26 41.95
C PRO A 277 11.45 0.67 41.51
N ALA A 278 11.91 0.50 40.28
CA ALA A 278 12.86 1.41 39.62
C ALA A 278 12.12 2.32 38.64
N ASP A 279 11.13 3.06 39.14
CA ASP A 279 10.22 3.94 38.37
C ASP A 279 10.46 5.44 38.67
N GLY A 280 11.58 5.75 39.32
CA GLY A 280 11.92 7.09 39.77
C GLY A 280 11.22 7.53 41.06
N SER A 281 10.35 6.69 41.61
CA SER A 281 9.70 7.00 42.89
C SER A 281 10.67 6.89 44.06
N CYS A 282 10.59 7.85 44.98
CA CYS A 282 11.46 7.86 46.15
C CYS A 282 10.91 6.90 47.24
N THR A 283 11.65 5.85 47.52
CA THR A 283 11.31 4.85 48.54
C THR A 283 12.23 4.95 49.75
N GLN A 284 11.75 4.50 50.91
CA GLN A 284 12.53 4.40 52.15
C GLN A 284 12.61 2.92 52.57
N PRO A 285 13.50 2.14 51.94
CA PRO A 285 13.62 0.74 52.29
C PRO A 285 14.17 0.55 53.67
N ASN A 286 13.66 -0.45 54.40
CA ASN A 286 14.20 -0.82 55.69
C ASN A 286 15.45 -1.70 55.46
N TRP A 287 16.59 -1.04 55.37
CA TRP A 287 17.88 -1.74 55.20
C TRP A 287 18.31 -2.43 56.50
N SER A 288 18.78 -3.65 56.38
CA SER A 288 19.47 -4.34 57.45
C SER A 288 20.84 -4.84 56.95
N GLY A 289 21.92 -4.20 57.40
CA GLY A 289 23.27 -4.63 57.04
C GLY A 289 23.97 -3.83 55.96
N THR A 290 25.01 -4.39 55.36
CA THR A 290 25.82 -3.82 54.28
C THR A 290 25.24 -4.20 52.91
N ILE A 291 25.46 -3.37 51.92
CA ILE A 291 25.12 -3.64 50.52
C ILE A 291 26.40 -4.03 49.80
N ALA A 292 26.34 -5.17 49.05
CA ALA A 292 27.50 -5.68 48.31
C ALA A 292 27.15 -6.00 46.85
N GLY A 293 25.87 -6.19 46.52
CA GLY A 293 25.42 -6.50 45.19
C GLY A 293 24.11 -5.79 44.81
N VAL A 294 23.84 -5.67 43.52
CA VAL A 294 22.59 -5.14 42.96
C VAL A 294 22.19 -5.89 41.71
N GLU A 295 20.93 -6.15 41.58
CA GLU A 295 20.31 -6.65 40.34
C GLU A 295 19.20 -5.73 39.91
N TYR A 296 19.01 -5.64 38.58
CA TYR A 296 17.92 -4.93 37.97
C TYR A 296 17.09 -5.87 37.09
N HIS A 297 15.80 -5.88 37.31
CA HIS A 297 14.85 -6.70 36.56
C HIS A 297 13.79 -5.81 35.95
N ALA A 298 13.51 -6.03 34.67
CA ALA A 298 12.39 -5.43 33.98
C ALA A 298 11.97 -6.32 32.82
N THR A 299 10.71 -6.23 32.44
CA THR A 299 10.18 -6.95 31.29
C THR A 299 10.10 -6.00 30.08
N ALA A 300 10.72 -6.40 28.98
CA ALA A 300 10.58 -5.68 27.72
C ALA A 300 9.20 -5.95 27.11
N GLN A 301 8.52 -4.88 26.70
CA GLN A 301 7.34 -4.95 25.85
C GLN A 301 7.69 -4.40 24.47
N PRO A 302 8.18 -5.26 23.58
CA PRO A 302 8.63 -4.81 22.28
C PRO A 302 7.46 -4.54 21.34
N SER A 303 7.62 -3.57 20.47
CA SER A 303 6.75 -3.33 19.34
C SER A 303 7.58 -3.04 18.09
N CYS A 304 7.06 -3.45 16.94
CA CYS A 304 7.62 -3.12 15.63
C CYS A 304 6.62 -2.27 14.86
N SER A 305 7.10 -1.19 14.29
CA SER A 305 6.31 -0.37 13.38
C SER A 305 7.15 0.00 12.16
N GLY A 306 6.50 0.05 11.00
CA GLY A 306 7.14 0.43 9.74
C GLY A 306 6.25 1.35 8.92
N THR A 307 6.85 2.02 7.96
CA THR A 307 6.13 2.87 7.01
C THR A 307 5.70 2.07 5.79
N GLY A 308 4.58 2.49 5.21
CA GLY A 308 3.83 1.77 4.20
C GLY A 308 4.59 1.38 2.94
N SER A 309 4.10 0.34 2.32
CA SER A 309 4.42 -0.08 0.97
C SER A 309 3.49 0.64 -0.01
N THR A 310 3.98 0.93 -1.21
CA THR A 310 3.16 1.46 -2.30
C THR A 310 2.89 0.37 -3.32
N ALA A 311 1.66 0.39 -3.85
CA ALA A 311 1.23 -0.51 -4.90
C ALA A 311 1.60 0.03 -6.27
N THR A 312 2.13 -0.80 -7.12
CA THR A 312 2.30 -0.56 -8.55
C THR A 312 1.79 -1.77 -9.32
N PHE A 313 1.49 -1.60 -10.61
CA PHE A 313 1.00 -2.69 -11.43
C PHE A 313 1.95 -2.94 -12.58
N GLN A 314 2.17 -4.22 -12.84
CA GLN A 314 2.93 -4.67 -13.99
C GLN A 314 1.97 -5.37 -14.96
N ALA A 315 1.82 -4.80 -16.15
CA ALA A 315 1.02 -5.37 -17.23
C ALA A 315 1.67 -6.65 -17.75
N VAL A 316 0.90 -7.72 -17.84
CA VAL A 316 1.31 -8.98 -18.46
C VAL A 316 0.76 -9.02 -19.88
N SER A 317 1.63 -9.26 -20.86
CA SER A 317 1.29 -9.27 -22.30
C SER A 317 0.46 -8.03 -22.68
N PRO A 318 1.03 -6.82 -22.56
CA PRO A 318 0.30 -5.59 -22.90
C PRO A 318 -0.06 -5.59 -24.39
N GLN A 319 -1.22 -5.02 -24.68
CA GLN A 319 -1.71 -4.78 -26.02
C GLN A 319 -2.07 -3.31 -26.17
N THR A 320 -1.69 -2.71 -27.27
CA THR A 320 -2.14 -1.37 -27.65
C THR A 320 -3.36 -1.49 -28.53
N LEU A 321 -4.42 -0.81 -28.12
CA LEU A 321 -5.61 -0.62 -28.94
C LEU A 321 -5.63 0.82 -29.45
N CYS A 322 -5.92 0.97 -30.73
CA CYS A 322 -6.13 2.26 -31.35
C CYS A 322 -7.55 2.28 -31.92
N CYS A 323 -8.40 3.16 -31.40
CA CYS A 323 -9.81 3.24 -31.76
C CYS A 323 -10.11 4.53 -32.55
N ARG A 324 -11.23 4.49 -33.29
CA ARG A 324 -11.76 5.68 -33.99
C ARG A 324 -12.47 6.62 -33.06
#